data_69f078f2517c11dbb28df4c716ead746
#
_entry.id   69f078f2517c11dbb28df4c716ead746
#
_cell.length_a   1.000
_cell.length_b   1.000
_cell.length_c   1.000
_cell.angle_alpha   90.00
_cell.angle_beta   90.00
_cell.angle_gamma   90.00
#
_symmetry.space_group_name_H-M   'P 1'
#
loop_
_entity.id
_entity.type
_entity.pdbx_description
1 polymer ?
#
loop_
_entity_poly.entity_id
_entity_poly.type
_entity_poly.pdbx_seq_one_letter_code
_entity_poly.pdbx_strand_id
1 'polypeptide(L)'
;MATTSCTSKAPIEFLGFDGCPNTPVLLERLLAASPKREIVEVDLMKLKIGDSRLGWGAPTILVDGKDLFGVPASLDRAISCRNWSKGLPEIDDIKEALKGTQQ
;
A
#
# COMPACT_ATOMS: atom_id res chain seq x y z
N MET A 1 -22.82 -14.41 11.76
CA MET A 1 -22.10 -14.26 11.74
C MET A 1 -21.32 -14.26 11.83
N ALA A 2 -21.52 -13.94 11.69
CA ALA A 2 -20.63 -13.73 11.61
C ALA A 2 -19.88 -13.52 11.71
N THR A 3 -19.88 -13.34 11.61
CA THR A 3 -19.13 -13.16 11.66
C THR A 3 -18.33 -12.85 11.73
N THR A 4 -18.47 -12.65 11.71
CA THR A 4 -17.75 -12.28 11.69
C THR A 4 -16.88 -12.01 11.93
N SER A 5 -17.13 -11.78 12.39
CA SER A 5 -16.11 -11.19 12.76
C SER A 5 -14.78 -11.30 12.24
N CYS A 6 -14.51 -11.86 11.76
CA CYS A 6 -13.38 -11.99 10.97
C CYS A 6 -13.12 -10.80 10.15
N THR A 7 -14.04 -10.01 10.11
CA THR A 7 -13.94 -8.81 9.35
C THR A 7 -13.12 -7.74 10.01
N SER A 8 -12.47 -8.09 11.11
CA SER A 8 -11.71 -7.13 11.85
C SER A 8 -10.47 -6.59 11.12
N LYS A 9 -10.01 -7.28 10.08
CA LYS A 9 -8.82 -6.82 9.37
C LYS A 9 -9.19 -5.85 8.26
N ALA A 10 -8.56 -4.69 8.28
CA ALA A 10 -8.77 -3.68 7.25
C ALA A 10 -8.23 -4.17 5.91
N PRO A 11 -8.82 -3.73 4.79
CA PRO A 11 -8.32 -4.09 3.48
C PRO A 11 -6.94 -3.49 3.22
N ILE A 12 -6.13 -4.22 2.46
CA ILE A 12 -4.83 -3.73 2.02
C ILE A 12 -4.96 -3.31 0.58
N GLU A 13 -4.55 -2.08 0.28
CA GLU A 13 -4.47 -1.61 -1.09
C GLU A 13 -3.01 -1.41 -1.46
N PHE A 14 -2.64 -1.86 -2.64
CA PHE A 14 -1.29 -1.66 -3.16
C PHE A 14 -1.39 -0.71 -4.35
N LEU A 15 -0.78 0.45 -4.20
CA LEU A 15 -0.79 1.47 -5.25
C LEU A 15 0.42 1.31 -6.14
N GLY A 16 0.20 1.23 -7.45
CA GLY A 16 1.29 1.07 -8.40
C GLY A 16 0.92 1.56 -9.78
N PHE A 17 1.90 1.61 -10.65
CA PHE A 17 1.66 1.83 -12.08
C PHE A 17 2.89 1.33 -12.87
N ASP A 18 2.68 1.05 -14.14
CA ASP A 18 3.67 0.35 -14.95
C ASP A 18 4.98 1.10 -15.12
N GLY A 19 4.96 2.40 -15.06
CA GLY A 19 6.18 3.20 -15.27
C GLY A 19 7.15 3.21 -14.11
N CYS A 20 6.80 2.63 -12.97
CA CYS A 20 7.65 2.67 -11.79
C CYS A 20 8.34 1.32 -11.59
N PRO A 21 9.69 1.25 -11.70
CA PRO A 21 10.41 -0.02 -11.58
C PRO A 21 10.34 -0.65 -10.20
N ASN A 22 10.03 0.13 -9.18
CA ASN A 22 9.93 -0.39 -7.81
C ASN A 22 8.59 -1.08 -7.55
N THR A 23 7.60 -0.85 -8.39
CA THR A 23 6.26 -1.41 -8.18
C THR A 23 6.26 -2.93 -8.07
N PRO A 24 6.82 -3.68 -9.03
CA PRO A 24 6.79 -5.14 -8.91
C PRO A 24 7.62 -5.66 -7.74
N VAL A 25 8.68 -4.96 -7.39
CA VAL A 25 9.55 -5.38 -6.28
C VAL A 25 8.78 -5.30 -4.96
N LEU A 26 8.14 -4.18 -4.70
CA LEU A 26 7.41 -4.03 -3.44
C LEU A 26 6.19 -4.93 -3.38
N LEU A 27 5.49 -5.11 -4.51
CA LEU A 27 4.35 -6.03 -4.53
C LEU A 27 4.77 -7.44 -4.16
N GLU A 28 5.89 -7.91 -4.71
CA GLU A 28 6.39 -9.24 -4.40
C GLU A 28 6.67 -9.39 -2.91
N ARG A 29 7.30 -8.37 -2.32
CA ARG A 29 7.60 -8.38 -0.88
C ARG A 29 6.33 -8.36 -0.04
N LEU A 30 5.34 -7.58 -0.45
CA LEU A 30 4.07 -7.52 0.26
C LEU A 30 3.35 -8.86 0.23
N LEU A 31 3.31 -9.51 -0.93
CA LEU A 31 2.68 -10.81 -1.06
C LEU A 31 3.37 -11.85 -0.18
N ALA A 32 4.70 -11.79 -0.12
CA ALA A 32 5.46 -12.70 0.73
C ALA A 32 5.23 -12.44 2.22
N ALA A 33 5.04 -11.16 2.58
CA ALA A 33 4.84 -10.78 3.98
C ALA A 33 3.42 -11.10 4.47
N SER A 34 2.46 -11.20 3.56
CA SER A 34 1.06 -11.35 3.93
C SER A 34 0.33 -12.32 3.01
N PRO A 35 0.77 -13.59 2.97
CA PRO A 35 0.23 -14.54 1.98
C PRO A 35 -1.24 -14.88 2.17
N LYS A 36 -1.79 -14.60 3.35
CA LYS A 36 -3.18 -14.92 3.64
C LYS A 36 -4.11 -13.71 3.62
N ARG A 37 -3.58 -12.52 3.28
CA ARG A 37 -4.37 -11.31 3.24
C ARG A 37 -4.80 -11.02 1.81
N GLU A 38 -6.00 -10.51 1.67
CA GLU A 38 -6.46 -10.05 0.37
C GLU A 38 -5.83 -8.69 0.08
N ILE A 39 -5.24 -8.55 -1.10
CA ILE A 39 -4.60 -7.32 -1.50
C ILE A 39 -5.28 -6.82 -2.76
N VAL A 40 -5.76 -5.58 -2.71
CA VAL A 40 -6.39 -4.95 -3.86
C VAL A 40 -5.33 -4.11 -4.56
N GLU A 41 -5.00 -4.48 -5.79
CA GLU A 41 -4.03 -3.73 -6.57
C GLU A 41 -4.73 -2.55 -7.23
N VAL A 42 -4.21 -1.35 -6.99
CA VAL A 42 -4.77 -0.12 -7.52
C VAL A 42 -3.78 0.49 -8.49
N ASP A 43 -4.20 0.64 -9.74
CA ASP A 43 -3.38 1.26 -10.78
C ASP A 43 -3.62 2.78 -10.71
N LEU A 44 -2.59 3.53 -10.35
CA LEU A 44 -2.70 4.98 -10.24
C LEU A 44 -3.16 5.63 -11.54
N MET A 45 -2.80 5.03 -12.68
CA MET A 45 -3.18 5.57 -13.98
C MET A 45 -4.70 5.51 -14.22
N LYS A 46 -5.40 4.70 -13.46
CA LYS A 46 -6.85 4.53 -13.60
C LYS A 46 -7.66 5.31 -12.58
N LEU A 47 -7.00 6.00 -11.67
CA LEU A 47 -7.68 6.81 -10.67
C LEU A 47 -8.12 8.12 -11.28
N LYS A 48 -9.20 8.67 -10.73
CA LYS A 48 -9.69 9.98 -11.16
C LYS A 48 -8.73 11.06 -10.70
N ILE A 49 -8.64 12.12 -11.49
CA ILE A 49 -7.86 13.29 -11.12
C ILE A 49 -8.36 13.81 -9.78
N GLY A 50 -7.43 14.06 -8.87
CA GLY A 50 -7.79 14.56 -7.55
C GLY A 50 -8.00 13.48 -6.50
N ASP A 51 -7.93 12.19 -6.88
CA ASP A 51 -8.03 11.10 -5.91
C ASP A 51 -6.90 11.24 -4.91
N SER A 52 -7.24 11.19 -3.60
CA SER A 52 -6.24 11.40 -2.55
C SER A 52 -5.12 10.36 -2.57
N ARG A 53 -5.38 9.17 -3.10
CA ARG A 53 -4.37 8.12 -3.17
C ARG A 53 -3.21 8.51 -4.07
N LEU A 54 -3.43 9.40 -5.03
CA LEU A 54 -2.35 9.90 -5.89
C LEU A 54 -1.27 10.63 -5.11
N GLY A 55 -1.62 11.17 -3.95
CA GLY A 55 -0.69 11.95 -3.14
C GLY A 55 0.47 11.14 -2.55
N TRP A 56 0.35 9.81 -2.51
CA TRP A 56 1.45 8.98 -2.02
C TRP A 56 2.42 8.58 -3.12
N GLY A 57 1.98 8.54 -4.37
CA GLY A 57 2.80 7.99 -5.45
C GLY A 57 2.85 6.47 -5.39
N ALA A 58 3.71 5.88 -6.20
CA ALA A 58 3.86 4.44 -6.28
C ALA A 58 5.32 4.04 -6.09
N PRO A 59 5.58 2.86 -5.53
CA PRO A 59 4.62 1.95 -4.93
C PRO A 59 4.29 2.36 -3.49
N THR A 60 3.07 2.12 -3.05
CA THR A 60 2.63 2.45 -1.69
C THR A 60 1.68 1.37 -1.20
N ILE A 61 1.75 1.06 0.08
CA ILE A 61 0.87 0.09 0.73
C ILE A 61 -0.05 0.87 1.66
N LEU A 62 -1.35 0.76 1.43
CA LEU A 62 -2.35 1.40 2.29
C LEU A 62 -3.10 0.35 3.09
N VAL A 63 -3.30 0.60 4.37
CA VAL A 63 -4.16 -0.22 5.21
C VAL A 63 -5.19 0.71 5.80
N ASP A 64 -6.46 0.40 5.55
CA ASP A 64 -7.58 1.23 5.98
C ASP A 64 -7.42 2.68 5.48
N GLY A 65 -6.96 2.81 4.24
CA GLY A 65 -6.83 4.12 3.61
C GLY A 65 -5.62 4.93 4.04
N LYS A 66 -4.74 4.37 4.86
CA LYS A 66 -3.57 5.07 5.37
C LYS A 66 -2.30 4.33 5.01
N ASP A 67 -1.23 5.10 4.78
CA ASP A 67 0.07 4.51 4.48
C ASP A 67 0.51 3.61 5.62
N LEU A 68 0.96 2.40 5.28
CA LEU A 68 1.38 1.41 6.27
C LEU A 68 2.50 1.93 7.17
N PHE A 69 3.37 2.78 6.64
CA PHE A 69 4.52 3.31 7.36
C PHE A 69 4.29 4.72 7.90
N GLY A 70 3.03 5.19 7.86
CA GLY A 70 2.66 6.44 8.52
C GLY A 70 2.97 7.72 7.77
N VAL A 71 3.35 7.63 6.52
CA VAL A 71 3.66 8.81 5.72
C VAL A 71 2.35 9.45 5.23
N PRO A 72 2.14 10.75 5.47
CA PRO A 72 0.92 11.39 4.99
C PRO A 72 0.95 11.60 3.49
N ALA A 73 -0.24 11.65 2.89
CA ALA A 73 -0.35 11.93 1.46
C ALA A 73 0.06 13.37 1.19
N SER A 74 0.72 13.59 0.05
CA SER A 74 1.03 14.92 -0.42
C SER A 74 -0.23 15.60 -0.95
N LEU A 75 -0.27 16.92 -0.90
CA LEU A 75 -1.33 17.67 -1.55
C LEU A 75 -1.14 17.69 -3.07
N ASP A 76 0.06 17.41 -3.55
CA ASP A 76 0.32 17.26 -4.97
C ASP A 76 -0.16 15.88 -5.39
N ARG A 77 -1.21 15.83 -6.19
CA ARG A 77 -1.84 14.58 -6.58
C ARG A 77 -1.55 14.19 -8.02
N ALA A 78 -0.36 14.54 -8.49
CA ALA A 78 0.12 14.08 -9.77
C ALA A 78 0.65 12.65 -9.63
N ILE A 79 0.49 11.85 -10.70
CA ILE A 79 1.03 10.50 -10.72
C ILE A 79 2.56 10.58 -10.63
N SER A 80 3.14 9.88 -9.69
CA SER A 80 4.58 9.96 -9.47
C SER A 80 5.10 8.67 -8.85
N CYS A 81 6.43 8.49 -8.94
CA CYS A 81 7.11 7.44 -8.19
C CYS A 81 7.43 7.99 -6.82
N ARG A 82 7.08 7.20 -5.80
CA ARG A 82 7.34 7.58 -4.42
C ARG A 82 8.84 7.48 -4.13
N ASN A 83 9.36 8.49 -3.45
CA ASN A 83 10.76 8.47 -3.03
C ASN A 83 10.88 7.70 -1.71
N TRP A 84 11.48 6.53 -1.77
CA TRP A 84 11.78 5.75 -0.59
C TRP A 84 13.21 6.07 -0.17
N SER A 85 13.37 7.11 0.63
CA SER A 85 14.68 7.66 0.95
C SER A 85 15.65 6.66 1.58
N LYS A 86 15.12 5.66 2.27
CA LYS A 86 15.93 4.61 2.89
C LYS A 86 15.84 3.29 2.14
N GLY A 87 15.36 3.33 0.90
CA GLY A 87 15.11 2.14 0.11
C GLY A 87 13.77 1.51 0.42
N LEU A 88 13.36 0.58 -0.41
CA LEU A 88 12.10 -0.12 -0.22
C LEU A 88 12.15 -0.96 1.05
N PRO A 89 11.01 -1.07 1.77
CA PRO A 89 10.98 -1.91 2.96
C PRO A 89 11.22 -3.37 2.60
N GLU A 90 11.86 -4.09 3.49
CA GLU A 90 12.06 -5.52 3.34
C GLU A 90 10.82 -6.27 3.79
N ILE A 91 10.79 -7.57 3.49
CA ILE A 91 9.65 -8.41 3.90
C ILE A 91 9.40 -8.32 5.40
N ASP A 92 10.46 -8.37 6.20
CA ASP A 92 10.31 -8.30 7.66
C ASP A 92 9.79 -6.95 8.13
N ASP A 93 10.19 -5.87 7.47
CA ASP A 93 9.67 -4.54 7.80
C ASP A 93 8.17 -4.47 7.56
N ILE A 94 7.73 -5.07 6.46
CA ILE A 94 6.30 -5.10 6.13
C ILE A 94 5.55 -5.94 7.15
N LYS A 95 6.08 -7.10 7.52
CA LYS A 95 5.45 -7.95 8.53
C LYS A 95 5.27 -7.22 9.86
N GLU A 96 6.30 -6.51 10.30
CA GLU A 96 6.22 -5.77 11.55
C GLU A 96 5.19 -4.66 11.50
N ALA A 97 5.17 -3.92 10.40
CA ALA A 97 4.21 -2.84 10.24
C ALA A 97 2.77 -3.36 10.22
N LEU A 98 2.56 -4.50 9.54
CA LEU A 98 1.22 -5.10 9.48
C LEU A 98 0.75 -5.58 10.84
N LYS A 99 1.65 -6.07 11.69
CA LYS A 99 1.27 -6.46 13.04
C LYS A 99 0.68 -5.29 13.82
N GLY A 100 1.22 -4.11 13.64
CA GLY A 100 0.72 -2.92 14.31
C GLY A 100 -0.66 -2.48 13.85
N THR A 101 -1.12 -2.96 12.71
CA THR A 101 -2.43 -2.57 12.16
C THR A 101 -3.52 -3.61 12.39
N GLN A 102 -3.21 -4.72 13.04
CA GLN A 102 -4.15 -5.81 13.25
C GLN A 102 -4.83 -5.76 14.61
N GLN A 103 -5.06 -4.59 15.09
CA GLN A 103 -5.64 -4.39 16.41
C GLN A 103 -7.14 -4.56 16.43
#